data_3fbae9d9a87911cd11ece0f9a2dd7963
#
_entry.id   3fbae9d9a87911cd11ece0f9a2dd7963
#
_cell.length_a   1.000
_cell.length_b   1.000
_cell.length_c   1.000
_cell.angle_alpha   90.00
_cell.angle_beta   90.00
_cell.angle_gamma   90.00
#
_symmetry.space_group_name_H-M   'P 1'
#
loop_
_entity.id
_entity.type
_entity.pdbx_description
1 polymer ?
#
loop_
_entity_poly.entity_id
_entity_poly.type
_entity_poly.pdbx_seq_one_letter_code
_entity_poly.pdbx_strand_id
1 'polypeptide(L)'
;MKYLLYLVFTLAGFFSFGQSASPDHYVILPFDTAVFTSLPPDCTQAALSNDDFANIDRVLSFCVNKYNRSQTTVYKQIVKKLPDQDLNINDYVIDLKRYYRQYIVVYNKKGEKEVWVNCFCSIKSLDKWREKAVIVMGGGNCFFNVRINLTRKSFSDFMVNGLA
;
A
#
# COMPACT_ATOMS: atom_id res chain seq x y z
N MET A 1 -58.72 19.34 -14.57
CA MET A 1 -57.94 18.57 -13.58
C MET A 1 -56.59 18.21 -14.23
N LYS A 2 -55.50 18.89 -13.80
CA LYS A 2 -54.14 18.68 -14.32
C LYS A 2 -53.36 17.87 -13.25
N TYR A 3 -53.00 16.63 -13.57
CA TYR A 3 -52.14 15.81 -12.72
C TYR A 3 -50.67 16.17 -12.97
N LEU A 4 -49.99 16.72 -11.96
CA LEU A 4 -48.57 17.04 -11.96
C LEU A 4 -47.83 15.80 -11.47
N LEU A 5 -47.15 15.11 -12.38
CA LEU A 5 -46.30 13.93 -12.06
C LEU A 5 -44.95 14.43 -11.55
N TYR A 6 -44.69 14.26 -10.25
CA TYR A 6 -43.36 14.49 -9.66
C TYR A 6 -42.47 13.26 -9.89
N LEU A 7 -41.49 13.42 -10.77
CA LEU A 7 -40.43 12.43 -10.97
C LEU A 7 -39.37 12.59 -9.88
N VAL A 8 -39.38 11.71 -8.89
CA VAL A 8 -38.35 11.68 -7.85
C VAL A 8 -37.14 10.91 -8.40
N PHE A 9 -36.07 11.66 -8.77
CA PHE A 9 -34.79 11.08 -9.09
C PHE A 9 -34.04 10.69 -7.76
N THR A 10 -34.06 9.41 -7.42
CA THR A 10 -33.19 8.90 -6.36
C THR A 10 -31.78 8.76 -6.92
N LEU A 11 -30.87 9.68 -6.57
CA LEU A 11 -29.42 9.53 -6.77
C LEU A 11 -28.93 8.39 -5.88
N ALA A 12 -28.82 7.18 -6.41
CA ALA A 12 -28.09 6.09 -5.77
C ALA A 12 -26.59 6.42 -5.84
N GLY A 13 -26.06 7.01 -4.79
CA GLY A 13 -24.63 7.21 -4.63
C GLY A 13 -23.94 5.85 -4.52
N PHE A 14 -23.18 5.45 -5.54
CA PHE A 14 -22.29 4.32 -5.48
C PHE A 14 -21.14 4.67 -4.54
N PHE A 15 -21.26 4.32 -3.26
CA PHE A 15 -20.14 4.27 -2.35
C PHE A 15 -19.24 3.12 -2.82
N SER A 16 -18.19 3.47 -3.55
CA SER A 16 -17.09 2.55 -3.83
C SER A 16 -16.36 2.29 -2.52
N PHE A 17 -16.72 1.24 -1.81
CA PHE A 17 -15.96 0.75 -0.67
C PHE A 17 -14.59 0.31 -1.19
N GLY A 18 -13.54 1.06 -0.83
CA GLY A 18 -12.17 0.61 -1.00
C GLY A 18 -12.04 -0.78 -0.38
N GLN A 19 -11.60 -1.77 -1.17
CA GLN A 19 -11.43 -3.13 -0.68
C GLN A 19 -10.25 -3.14 0.31
N SER A 20 -10.56 -3.15 1.60
CA SER A 20 -9.58 -3.42 2.66
C SER A 20 -8.94 -4.79 2.42
N ALA A 21 -7.64 -4.91 2.76
CA ALA A 21 -6.96 -6.19 2.64
C ALA A 21 -7.69 -7.26 3.47
N SER A 22 -7.83 -8.46 2.92
CA SER A 22 -8.37 -9.60 3.68
C SER A 22 -7.50 -9.87 4.92
N PRO A 23 -8.10 -10.26 6.07
CA PRO A 23 -7.35 -10.62 7.28
C PRO A 23 -6.23 -11.63 7.05
N ASP A 24 -6.37 -12.50 6.04
CA ASP A 24 -5.34 -13.47 5.67
C ASP A 24 -4.14 -12.83 4.97
N HIS A 25 -4.29 -11.63 4.46
CA HIS A 25 -3.28 -10.92 3.67
C HIS A 25 -2.54 -9.84 4.46
N TYR A 26 -2.79 -9.68 5.75
CA TYR A 26 -2.01 -8.73 6.54
C TYR A 26 -1.70 -9.23 7.95
N VAL A 27 -0.73 -8.57 8.58
CA VAL A 27 -0.40 -8.71 10.01
C VAL A 27 0.02 -7.35 10.57
N ILE A 28 -0.29 -7.12 11.84
CA ILE A 28 0.23 -6.00 12.62
C ILE A 28 1.37 -6.55 13.47
N LEU A 29 2.58 -6.07 13.22
CA LEU A 29 3.77 -6.46 13.98
C LEU A 29 3.99 -5.52 15.17
N PRO A 30 4.57 -6.01 16.27
CA PRO A 30 5.01 -5.15 17.36
C PRO A 30 6.12 -4.21 16.89
N PHE A 31 6.14 -3.00 17.45
CA PHE A 31 7.23 -2.06 17.23
C PHE A 31 8.45 -2.47 18.05
N ASP A 32 9.57 -2.72 17.38
CA ASP A 32 10.85 -3.00 17.97
C ASP A 32 11.90 -2.02 17.43
N THR A 33 12.41 -1.17 18.30
CA THR A 33 13.42 -0.15 17.96
C THR A 33 14.71 -0.74 17.42
N ALA A 34 15.07 -1.96 17.80
CA ALA A 34 16.27 -2.64 17.30
C ALA A 34 16.12 -3.09 15.84
N VAL A 35 14.89 -3.33 15.39
CA VAL A 35 14.59 -3.81 14.03
C VAL A 35 14.22 -2.65 13.10
N PHE A 36 13.47 -1.66 13.60
CA PHE A 36 12.91 -0.57 12.79
C PHE A 36 13.66 0.74 12.95
N THR A 37 14.90 0.78 12.44
CA THR A 37 15.74 2.00 12.47
C THR A 37 15.20 3.14 11.60
N SER A 38 14.25 2.86 10.69
CA SER A 38 13.56 3.88 9.89
C SER A 38 12.49 4.67 10.67
N LEU A 39 12.07 4.17 11.84
CA LEU A 39 11.18 4.88 12.75
C LEU A 39 12.01 5.47 13.92
N PRO A 40 11.68 6.68 14.42
CA PRO A 40 12.37 7.25 15.55
C PRO A 40 12.32 6.33 16.78
N PRO A 41 13.42 6.20 17.55
CA PRO A 41 13.51 5.24 18.67
C PRO A 41 12.59 5.59 19.86
N ASP A 42 12.08 6.80 19.91
CA ASP A 42 11.18 7.30 20.95
C ASP A 42 9.69 7.24 20.58
N CYS A 43 9.36 6.49 19.55
CA CYS A 43 7.99 6.14 19.25
C CYS A 43 7.43 5.13 20.25
N THR A 44 6.12 5.16 20.47
CA THR A 44 5.39 4.17 21.26
C THR A 44 4.41 3.40 20.40
N GLN A 45 4.20 2.11 20.73
CA GLN A 45 3.26 1.25 20.01
C GLN A 45 1.85 1.86 19.98
N ALA A 46 1.20 1.81 18.82
CA ALA A 46 -0.20 2.21 18.65
C ALA A 46 -1.04 1.08 18.02
N ALA A 47 -2.36 1.25 18.01
CA ALA A 47 -3.30 0.33 17.36
C ALA A 47 -3.98 1.00 16.16
N LEU A 48 -4.43 0.19 15.18
CA LEU A 48 -5.24 0.64 14.05
C LEU A 48 -6.73 0.56 14.37
N SER A 49 -7.47 1.59 13.99
CA SER A 49 -8.93 1.60 13.89
C SER A 49 -9.40 1.22 12.48
N ASN A 50 -10.69 0.98 12.30
CA ASN A 50 -11.26 0.74 10.97
C ASN A 50 -11.02 1.93 10.01
N ASP A 51 -11.11 3.16 10.51
CA ASP A 51 -10.85 4.37 9.73
C ASP A 51 -9.38 4.47 9.31
N ASP A 52 -8.46 3.98 10.15
CA ASP A 52 -7.04 3.92 9.81
C ASP A 52 -6.79 2.97 8.63
N PHE A 53 -7.41 1.79 8.61
CA PHE A 53 -7.31 0.86 7.48
C PHE A 53 -7.81 1.50 6.18
N ALA A 54 -8.97 2.16 6.20
CA ALA A 54 -9.50 2.87 5.04
C ALA A 54 -8.55 3.98 4.55
N ASN A 55 -7.91 4.68 5.48
CA ASN A 55 -6.90 5.71 5.19
C ASN A 55 -5.65 5.10 4.54
N ILE A 56 -5.15 3.99 5.08
CA ILE A 56 -4.00 3.26 4.54
C ILE A 56 -4.29 2.81 3.11
N ASP A 57 -5.43 2.17 2.86
CA ASP A 57 -5.82 1.69 1.53
C ASP A 57 -5.91 2.82 0.50
N ARG A 58 -6.44 3.97 0.89
CA ARG A 58 -6.50 5.16 0.03
C ARG A 58 -5.11 5.67 -0.33
N VAL A 59 -4.21 5.77 0.65
CA VAL A 59 -2.84 6.24 0.42
C VAL A 59 -2.06 5.24 -0.44
N LEU A 60 -2.15 3.94 -0.14
CA LEU A 60 -1.53 2.89 -0.95
C LEU A 60 -2.00 2.96 -2.40
N SER A 61 -3.31 3.07 -2.61
CA SER A 61 -3.90 3.18 -3.95
C SER A 61 -3.36 4.41 -4.69
N PHE A 62 -3.23 5.55 -4.01
CA PHE A 62 -2.66 6.76 -4.60
C PHE A 62 -1.20 6.57 -5.01
N CYS A 63 -0.36 6.05 -4.10
CA CYS A 63 1.07 5.82 -4.34
C CYS A 63 1.28 4.86 -5.50
N VAL A 64 0.58 3.72 -5.48
CA VAL A 64 0.68 2.68 -6.50
C VAL A 64 0.17 3.17 -7.85
N ASN A 65 -0.95 3.88 -7.91
CA ASN A 65 -1.43 4.46 -9.16
C ASN A 65 -0.42 5.44 -9.78
N LYS A 66 0.22 6.28 -8.95
CA LYS A 66 1.27 7.19 -9.41
C LYS A 66 2.48 6.43 -9.95
N TYR A 67 2.94 5.41 -9.21
CA TYR A 67 4.03 4.53 -9.62
C TYR A 67 3.70 3.82 -10.94
N ASN A 68 2.55 3.16 -11.03
CA ASN A 68 2.14 2.40 -12.21
C ASN A 68 2.05 3.25 -13.47
N ARG A 69 1.59 4.51 -13.37
CA ARG A 69 1.61 5.45 -14.52
C ARG A 69 3.02 5.68 -15.04
N SER A 70 3.97 5.91 -14.15
CA SER A 70 5.38 6.09 -14.50
C SER A 70 5.94 4.81 -15.13
N GLN A 71 5.72 3.65 -14.51
CA GLN A 71 6.23 2.36 -15.00
C GLN A 71 5.61 1.95 -16.33
N THR A 72 4.34 2.24 -16.57
CA THR A 72 3.72 2.01 -17.88
C THR A 72 4.40 2.82 -18.99
N THR A 73 4.85 4.04 -18.69
CA THR A 73 5.60 4.85 -19.64
C THR A 73 6.98 4.24 -19.92
N VAL A 74 7.68 3.82 -18.87
CA VAL A 74 8.99 3.15 -18.99
C VAL A 74 8.85 1.85 -19.82
N TYR A 75 7.88 1.02 -19.49
CA TYR A 75 7.58 -0.23 -20.21
C TYR A 75 7.39 0.02 -21.71
N LYS A 76 6.53 0.99 -22.10
CA LYS A 76 6.31 1.35 -23.50
C LYS A 76 7.58 1.79 -24.23
N GLN A 77 8.48 2.48 -23.53
CA GLN A 77 9.77 2.91 -24.11
C GLN A 77 10.71 1.71 -24.32
N ILE A 78 10.72 0.76 -23.36
CA ILE A 78 11.57 -0.43 -23.46
C ILE A 78 11.07 -1.35 -24.58
N VAL A 79 9.77 -1.65 -24.65
CA VAL A 79 9.18 -2.43 -25.74
C VAL A 79 9.50 -1.84 -27.12
N LYS A 80 9.45 -0.52 -27.25
CA LYS A 80 9.82 0.15 -28.51
C LYS A 80 11.30 -0.03 -28.88
N LYS A 81 12.19 -0.11 -27.88
CA LYS A 81 13.63 -0.27 -28.09
C LYS A 81 14.05 -1.72 -28.29
N LEU A 82 13.29 -2.64 -27.74
CA LEU A 82 13.59 -4.10 -27.70
C LEU A 82 12.36 -4.87 -28.16
N PRO A 83 11.94 -4.75 -29.44
CA PRO A 83 10.68 -5.30 -29.94
C PRO A 83 10.64 -6.83 -29.93
N ASP A 84 11.81 -7.48 -30.00
CA ASP A 84 11.92 -8.95 -30.05
C ASP A 84 11.98 -9.60 -28.65
N GLN A 85 11.91 -8.80 -27.56
CA GLN A 85 11.86 -9.33 -26.20
C GLN A 85 10.43 -9.53 -25.75
N ASP A 86 10.13 -10.70 -25.20
CA ASP A 86 8.84 -11.02 -24.58
C ASP A 86 8.77 -10.37 -23.17
N LEU A 87 8.41 -9.08 -23.14
CA LEU A 87 8.31 -8.29 -21.92
C LEU A 87 6.87 -8.29 -21.40
N ASN A 88 6.69 -8.57 -20.11
CA ASN A 88 5.39 -8.57 -19.48
C ASN A 88 5.18 -7.29 -18.66
N ILE A 89 4.13 -6.54 -18.93
CA ILE A 89 3.77 -5.32 -18.17
C ILE A 89 3.61 -5.59 -16.66
N ASN A 90 3.20 -6.78 -16.27
CA ASN A 90 3.04 -7.15 -14.87
C ASN A 90 4.37 -7.17 -14.07
N ASP A 91 5.51 -7.25 -14.76
CA ASP A 91 6.83 -7.15 -14.12
C ASP A 91 7.20 -5.70 -13.78
N TYR A 92 6.44 -4.73 -14.29
CA TYR A 92 6.66 -3.30 -14.09
C TYR A 92 5.63 -2.64 -13.17
N VAL A 93 4.40 -3.15 -13.11
CA VAL A 93 3.30 -2.53 -12.37
C VAL A 93 2.94 -3.33 -11.11
N ILE A 94 2.33 -2.66 -10.14
CA ILE A 94 1.87 -3.24 -8.88
C ILE A 94 0.35 -3.42 -8.95
N ASP A 95 -0.13 -4.65 -8.69
CA ASP A 95 -1.53 -4.95 -8.42
C ASP A 95 -1.72 -5.20 -6.91
N LEU A 96 -2.19 -4.19 -6.17
CA LEU A 96 -2.35 -4.23 -4.72
C LEU A 96 -3.17 -5.41 -4.19
N LYS A 97 -4.05 -6.00 -4.99
CA LYS A 97 -4.89 -7.14 -4.59
C LYS A 97 -4.08 -8.42 -4.36
N ARG A 98 -2.89 -8.48 -4.94
CA ARG A 98 -1.99 -9.63 -4.87
C ARG A 98 -0.98 -9.55 -3.73
N TYR A 99 -1.00 -8.44 -2.94
CA TYR A 99 0.06 -8.17 -1.97
C TYR A 99 -0.38 -8.50 -0.55
N TYR A 100 0.52 -9.18 0.15
CA TYR A 100 0.52 -9.31 1.60
C TYR A 100 1.08 -8.03 2.21
N ARG A 101 0.70 -7.74 3.45
CA ARG A 101 1.06 -6.48 4.12
C ARG A 101 1.48 -6.72 5.56
N GLN A 102 2.50 -6.01 5.98
CA GLN A 102 2.87 -5.88 7.39
C GLN A 102 2.68 -4.43 7.80
N TYR A 103 2.06 -4.23 8.95
CA TYR A 103 1.84 -2.91 9.54
C TYR A 103 2.61 -2.80 10.84
N ILE A 104 3.36 -1.70 11.01
CA ILE A 104 3.95 -1.31 12.29
C ILE A 104 3.41 0.07 12.59
N VAL A 105 2.70 0.17 13.71
CA VAL A 105 1.91 1.34 14.05
C VAL A 105 2.44 1.97 15.32
N VAL A 106 2.73 3.25 15.26
CA VAL A 106 3.32 3.99 16.38
C VAL A 106 2.69 5.36 16.57
N TYR A 107 2.84 5.90 17.77
CA TYR A 107 2.75 7.33 18.03
C TYR A 107 4.17 7.91 18.04
N ASN A 108 4.40 8.96 17.26
CA ASN A 108 5.67 9.71 17.27
C ASN A 108 5.72 10.69 18.45
N LYS A 109 6.87 11.35 18.66
CA LYS A 109 7.07 12.37 19.72
C LYS A 109 6.03 13.49 19.77
N LYS A 110 5.37 13.76 18.62
CA LYS A 110 4.33 14.80 18.51
C LYS A 110 2.94 14.26 18.83
N GLY A 111 2.83 12.99 19.23
CA GLY A 111 1.55 12.32 19.45
C GLY A 111 0.80 11.99 18.14
N GLU A 112 1.46 12.08 16.99
CA GLU A 112 0.85 11.75 15.71
C GLU A 112 0.95 10.23 15.46
N LYS A 113 -0.14 9.63 15.01
CA LYS A 113 -0.18 8.22 14.64
C LYS A 113 0.46 8.03 13.27
N GLU A 114 1.44 7.16 13.20
CA GLU A 114 2.13 6.77 11.97
C GLU A 114 2.07 5.26 11.79
N VAL A 115 2.07 4.83 10.54
CA VAL A 115 2.18 3.42 10.18
C VAL A 115 3.25 3.24 9.10
N TRP A 116 4.17 2.31 9.33
CA TRP A 116 5.00 1.76 8.29
C TRP A 116 4.29 0.56 7.68
N VAL A 117 4.09 0.62 6.37
CA VAL A 117 3.42 -0.42 5.58
C VAL A 117 4.45 -1.08 4.69
N ASN A 118 4.67 -2.37 4.88
CA ASN A 118 5.53 -3.20 4.05
C ASN A 118 4.68 -4.15 3.22
N CYS A 119 4.88 -4.16 1.92
CA CYS A 119 4.09 -4.92 0.97
C CYS A 119 4.96 -5.88 0.16
N PHE A 120 4.48 -7.12 -0.05
CA PHE A 120 5.17 -8.15 -0.83
C PHE A 120 4.18 -9.07 -1.54
N CYS A 121 4.50 -9.46 -2.77
CA CYS A 121 3.58 -10.17 -3.67
C CYS A 121 3.59 -11.70 -3.47
N SER A 122 4.51 -12.25 -2.68
CA SER A 122 4.64 -13.69 -2.44
C SER A 122 5.13 -13.98 -1.03
N ILE A 123 4.65 -15.06 -0.43
CA ILE A 123 5.07 -15.57 0.88
C ILE A 123 5.77 -16.93 0.80
N LYS A 124 5.97 -17.48 -0.39
CA LYS A 124 6.48 -18.86 -0.58
C LYS A 124 7.84 -19.12 0.06
N SER A 125 8.68 -18.11 0.17
CA SER A 125 10.02 -18.17 0.78
C SER A 125 10.16 -17.31 2.02
N LEU A 126 9.05 -16.82 2.57
CA LEU A 126 9.01 -15.87 3.68
C LEU A 126 8.46 -16.55 4.94
N ASP A 127 9.22 -17.52 5.46
CA ASP A 127 8.88 -18.15 6.72
C ASP A 127 8.75 -17.08 7.82
N LYS A 128 7.70 -17.23 8.65
CA LYS A 128 7.46 -16.32 9.77
C LYS A 128 7.14 -14.87 9.39
N TRP A 129 6.66 -14.60 8.17
CA TRP A 129 6.28 -13.23 7.79
C TRP A 129 5.20 -12.62 8.70
N ARG A 130 4.45 -13.45 9.43
CA ARG A 130 3.47 -12.99 10.43
C ARG A 130 4.08 -12.66 11.78
N GLU A 131 5.34 -13.00 12.00
CA GLU A 131 6.05 -12.83 13.28
C GLU A 131 7.20 -11.82 13.19
N LYS A 132 7.81 -11.71 12.01
CA LYS A 132 8.99 -10.88 11.78
C LYS A 132 8.83 -10.00 10.54
N ALA A 133 9.45 -8.83 10.59
CA ALA A 133 9.50 -7.95 9.43
C ALA A 133 10.22 -8.62 8.26
N VAL A 134 9.58 -8.56 7.10
CA VAL A 134 10.16 -9.00 5.84
C VAL A 134 11.08 -7.89 5.32
N ILE A 135 12.37 -8.16 5.27
CA ILE A 135 13.39 -7.26 4.72
C ILE A 135 14.07 -7.99 3.58
N VAL A 136 13.85 -7.51 2.35
CA VAL A 136 14.39 -8.09 1.12
C VAL A 136 15.15 -7.01 0.36
N MET A 137 16.36 -7.35 -0.08
CA MET A 137 17.16 -6.51 -0.99
C MET A 137 16.91 -6.99 -2.42
N GLY A 138 16.37 -6.14 -3.28
CA GLY A 138 15.99 -6.52 -4.63
C GLY A 138 14.55 -7.07 -4.74
N GLY A 139 14.29 -7.89 -5.78
CA GLY A 139 12.95 -8.46 -6.04
C GLY A 139 11.96 -7.51 -6.72
N GLY A 140 12.41 -6.33 -7.13
CA GLY A 140 11.63 -5.37 -7.93
C GLY A 140 10.31 -4.96 -7.29
N ASN A 141 9.32 -4.76 -8.13
CA ASN A 141 7.98 -4.31 -7.71
C ASN A 141 7.25 -5.28 -6.77
N CYS A 142 7.74 -6.54 -6.63
CA CYS A 142 7.19 -7.47 -5.64
C CYS A 142 7.37 -7.00 -4.19
N PHE A 143 8.31 -6.10 -3.92
CA PHE A 143 8.57 -5.56 -2.59
C PHE A 143 8.56 -4.04 -2.61
N PHE A 144 7.71 -3.44 -1.80
CA PHE A 144 7.69 -2.01 -1.59
C PHE A 144 7.22 -1.65 -0.18
N ASN A 145 7.56 -0.47 0.26
CA ASN A 145 7.10 0.05 1.54
C ASN A 145 6.76 1.54 1.47
N VAL A 146 6.00 2.01 2.44
CA VAL A 146 5.62 3.40 2.60
C VAL A 146 5.40 3.73 4.07
N ARG A 147 5.75 4.93 4.50
CA ARG A 147 5.39 5.47 5.80
C ARG A 147 4.21 6.43 5.65
N ILE A 148 3.16 6.21 6.41
CA ILE A 148 1.92 7.00 6.36
C ILE A 148 1.72 7.65 7.72
N ASN A 149 1.58 8.96 7.75
CA ASN A 149 1.11 9.70 8.92
C ASN A 149 -0.42 9.76 8.88
N LEU A 150 -1.06 8.94 9.71
CA LEU A 150 -2.52 8.80 9.74
C LEU A 150 -3.21 10.04 10.32
N THR A 151 -2.54 10.74 11.25
CA THR A 151 -3.05 11.98 11.84
C THR A 151 -3.10 13.11 10.81
N ARG A 152 -2.04 13.26 10.01
CA ARG A 152 -1.92 14.30 8.98
C ARG A 152 -2.50 13.89 7.63
N LYS A 153 -2.86 12.63 7.45
CA LYS A 153 -3.30 12.04 6.16
C LYS A 153 -2.26 12.26 5.05
N SER A 154 -0.97 12.16 5.38
CA SER A 154 0.17 12.33 4.49
C SER A 154 1.03 11.09 4.46
N PHE A 155 1.93 10.99 3.49
CA PHE A 155 2.87 9.87 3.40
C PHE A 155 4.27 10.36 3.02
N SER A 156 5.26 9.53 3.33
CA SER A 156 6.67 9.69 2.94
C SER A 156 7.27 8.32 2.62
N ASP A 157 8.48 8.34 2.10
CA ASP A 157 9.32 7.16 1.95
C ASP A 157 8.64 6.01 1.17
N PHE A 158 7.84 6.35 0.13
CA PHE A 158 7.33 5.33 -0.78
C PHE A 158 8.50 4.81 -1.62
N MET A 159 8.93 3.58 -1.34
CA MET A 159 10.06 2.94 -2.00
C MET A 159 9.66 1.59 -2.56
N VAL A 160 9.96 1.38 -3.84
CA VAL A 160 9.87 0.09 -4.52
C VAL A 160 11.29 -0.45 -4.69
N ASN A 161 11.49 -1.72 -4.38
CA ASN A 161 12.81 -2.33 -4.50
C ASN A 161 13.32 -2.32 -5.94
N GLY A 162 14.64 -2.25 -6.10
CA GLY A 162 15.28 -2.43 -7.40
C GLY A 162 15.19 -3.89 -7.87
N LEU A 163 15.32 -4.09 -9.18
CA LEU A 163 15.63 -5.40 -9.72
C LEU A 163 17.08 -5.75 -9.32
N ALA A 164 17.26 -6.92 -8.71
CA ALA A 164 18.59 -7.45 -8.39
C ALA A 164 19.15 -8.22 -9.58
#